data_9bb84f7fdfffbf8587d6eb70b00f408e
#
_entry.id   9bb84f7fdfffbf8587d6eb70b00f408e
#
_cell.length_a   1.000
_cell.length_b   1.000
_cell.length_c   1.000
_cell.angle_alpha   90.00
_cell.angle_beta   90.00
_cell.angle_gamma   90.00
#
_symmetry.space_group_name_H-M   'P 1'
#
loop_
_entity.id
_entity.type
_entity.pdbx_description
1 polymer ?
#
loop_
_entity_poly.entity_id
_entity_poly.type
_entity_poly.pdbx_seq_one_letter_code
_entity_poly.pdbx_strand_id
1 'polypeptide(L)'
;MVKAIRFHEFGGPEVLKFEDINVGDPAPGEVRIRHTAIGFNFLDALVRAGKYPVLPELPAIPGAEGAGVVEAVGGDVKNLAVGQRVVYAATIPGAYTEARLIEAHHVVALPDAISEDDAAASFLKGMTVEYLIKRCYPISEGETALVHAA
;
A
#
# COMPACT_ATOMS: atom_id res chain seq x y z
N MET A 1 -0.71 20.23 5.09
CA MET A 1 -1.40 19.64 3.92
C MET A 1 -0.37 18.90 3.08
N VAL A 2 -0.77 17.83 2.44
CA VAL A 2 0.07 16.99 1.56
C VAL A 2 -0.66 16.78 0.24
N LYS A 3 0.08 16.45 -0.82
CA LYS A 3 -0.50 16.14 -2.13
C LYS A 3 -1.01 14.70 -2.17
N ALA A 4 -2.14 14.51 -2.85
CA ALA A 4 -2.72 13.20 -3.12
C ALA A 4 -3.37 13.15 -4.51
N ILE A 5 -3.42 11.97 -5.09
CA ILE A 5 -4.26 11.70 -6.25
C ILE A 5 -5.59 11.14 -5.72
N ARG A 6 -6.69 11.82 -6.02
CA ARG A 6 -8.05 11.44 -5.60
C ARG A 6 -8.97 11.27 -6.78
N PHE A 7 -10.04 10.52 -6.56
CA PHE A 7 -11.18 10.46 -7.48
C PHE A 7 -12.49 10.59 -6.70
N HIS A 8 -13.44 11.33 -7.29
CA HIS A 8 -14.74 11.65 -6.69
C HIS A 8 -15.89 10.85 -7.31
N GLU A 9 -15.59 10.14 -8.38
CA GLU A 9 -16.49 9.23 -9.10
C GLU A 9 -15.65 8.09 -9.70
N PHE A 10 -16.29 6.97 -9.96
CA PHE A 10 -15.63 5.85 -10.65
C PHE A 10 -15.59 6.13 -12.16
N GLY A 11 -14.45 5.76 -12.81
CA GLY A 11 -14.29 6.04 -14.22
C GLY A 11 -12.92 5.67 -14.78
N GLY A 12 -12.60 6.25 -15.92
CA GLY A 12 -11.31 6.14 -16.58
C GLY A 12 -10.23 7.00 -15.89
N PRO A 13 -9.02 7.11 -16.48
CA PRO A 13 -7.93 7.92 -15.91
C PRO A 13 -8.28 9.40 -15.69
N GLU A 14 -9.25 9.94 -16.42
CA GLU A 14 -9.71 11.32 -16.37
C GLU A 14 -10.34 11.73 -15.04
N VAL A 15 -10.80 10.76 -14.23
CA VAL A 15 -11.39 11.05 -12.91
C VAL A 15 -10.34 11.31 -11.83
N LEU A 16 -9.07 11.01 -12.11
CA LEU A 16 -7.96 11.24 -11.17
C LEU A 16 -7.62 12.72 -11.08
N LYS A 17 -7.62 13.26 -9.87
CA LYS A 17 -7.32 14.67 -9.58
C LYS A 17 -6.19 14.78 -8.58
N PHE A 18 -5.28 15.72 -8.83
CA PHE A 18 -4.18 16.03 -7.93
C PHE A 18 -4.63 17.13 -6.97
N GLU A 19 -4.75 16.81 -5.69
CA GLU A 19 -5.39 17.67 -4.68
C GLU A 19 -4.53 17.79 -3.42
N ASP A 20 -4.76 18.86 -2.67
CA ASP A 20 -4.25 19.01 -1.32
C ASP A 20 -5.22 18.38 -0.32
N ILE A 21 -4.68 17.55 0.58
CA ILE A 21 -5.45 16.93 1.66
C ILE A 21 -4.84 17.20 3.02
N ASN A 22 -5.65 17.12 4.06
CA ASN A 22 -5.18 17.08 5.44
C ASN A 22 -5.18 15.62 5.93
N VAL A 23 -4.03 15.13 6.37
CA VAL A 23 -3.88 13.75 6.86
C VAL A 23 -4.24 13.63 8.35
N GLY A 24 -4.01 14.69 9.13
CA GLY A 24 -4.23 14.66 10.59
C GLY A 24 -3.14 13.92 11.37
N ASP A 25 -3.43 13.67 12.64
CA ASP A 25 -2.58 12.92 13.55
C ASP A 25 -3.08 11.48 13.70
N PRO A 26 -2.18 10.51 13.94
CA PRO A 26 -2.57 9.11 14.08
C PRO A 26 -3.39 8.86 15.36
N ALA A 27 -4.48 8.13 15.23
CA ALA A 27 -5.26 7.60 16.33
C ALA A 27 -4.49 6.48 17.06
N PRO A 28 -4.94 6.03 18.26
CA PRO A 28 -4.39 4.84 18.90
C PRO A 28 -4.37 3.64 17.94
N GLY A 29 -3.22 2.97 17.84
CA GLY A 29 -3.01 1.85 16.92
C GLY A 29 -2.62 2.22 15.49
N GLU A 30 -2.63 3.49 15.13
CA GLU A 30 -2.23 3.99 13.80
C GLU A 30 -0.83 4.58 13.78
N VAL A 31 -0.26 4.66 12.59
CA VAL A 31 0.93 5.44 12.28
C VAL A 31 0.69 6.36 11.10
N ARG A 32 1.40 7.50 11.06
CA ARG A 32 1.50 8.34 9.88
C ARG A 32 2.80 8.04 9.16
N ILE A 33 2.69 7.65 7.90
CA ILE A 33 3.83 7.35 7.03
C ILE A 33 3.94 8.44 5.99
N ARG A 34 5.15 9.00 5.80
CA ARG A 34 5.53 9.77 4.63
C ARG A 34 6.08 8.81 3.59
N HIS A 35 5.46 8.78 2.43
CA HIS A 35 5.90 7.94 1.33
C HIS A 35 7.17 8.48 0.67
N THR A 36 8.08 7.57 0.36
CA THR A 36 9.23 7.78 -0.51
C THR A 36 9.06 7.03 -1.83
N ALA A 37 8.32 5.92 -1.80
CA ALA A 37 7.96 5.13 -2.97
C ALA A 37 6.55 4.56 -2.84
N ILE A 38 5.84 4.47 -3.97
CA ILE A 38 4.47 3.95 -4.04
C ILE A 38 4.42 2.90 -5.14
N GLY A 39 3.94 1.69 -4.82
CA GLY A 39 3.76 0.63 -5.78
C GLY A 39 2.47 0.82 -6.60
N PHE A 40 2.57 0.53 -7.89
CA PHE A 40 1.42 0.48 -8.79
C PHE A 40 0.96 -0.97 -8.98
N ASN A 41 -0.35 -1.18 -8.92
CA ASN A 41 -0.97 -2.48 -9.14
C ASN A 41 -2.17 -2.37 -10.09
N PHE A 42 -2.42 -3.41 -10.86
CA PHE A 42 -3.57 -3.45 -11.76
C PHE A 42 -4.91 -3.30 -11.00
N LEU A 43 -4.96 -3.78 -9.76
CA LEU A 43 -6.13 -3.61 -8.91
C LEU A 43 -6.49 -2.12 -8.69
N ASP A 44 -5.53 -1.20 -8.69
CA ASP A 44 -5.77 0.23 -8.49
C ASP A 44 -6.61 0.81 -9.65
N ALA A 45 -6.35 0.32 -10.86
CA ALA A 45 -7.14 0.67 -12.04
C ALA A 45 -8.56 0.07 -11.98
N LEU A 46 -8.72 -1.14 -11.45
CA LEU A 46 -10.03 -1.78 -11.26
C LEU A 46 -10.86 -1.06 -10.18
N VAL A 47 -10.23 -0.68 -9.05
CA VAL A 47 -10.88 0.11 -7.99
C VAL A 47 -11.35 1.45 -8.54
N ARG A 48 -10.46 2.20 -9.20
CA ARG A 48 -10.82 3.48 -9.83
C ARG A 48 -11.99 3.33 -10.82
N ALA A 49 -12.00 2.27 -11.61
CA ALA A 49 -13.04 2.01 -12.60
C ALA A 49 -14.37 1.49 -12.02
N GLY A 50 -14.44 1.25 -10.70
CA GLY A 50 -15.63 0.66 -10.06
C GLY A 50 -15.84 -0.82 -10.38
N LYS A 51 -14.78 -1.53 -10.80
CA LYS A 51 -14.84 -2.93 -11.26
C LYS A 51 -14.21 -3.92 -10.28
N TYR A 52 -13.78 -3.45 -9.11
CA TYR A 52 -13.24 -4.33 -8.06
C TYR A 52 -14.35 -4.75 -7.09
N PRO A 53 -14.35 -5.97 -6.55
CA PRO A 53 -15.43 -6.48 -5.69
C PRO A 53 -15.68 -5.65 -4.42
N VAL A 54 -14.63 -5.01 -3.88
CA VAL A 54 -14.72 -4.14 -2.70
C VAL A 54 -14.29 -2.75 -3.12
N LEU A 55 -15.22 -1.80 -3.08
CA LEU A 55 -14.99 -0.41 -3.49
C LEU A 55 -14.89 0.48 -2.26
N PRO A 56 -14.01 1.50 -2.27
CA PRO A 56 -13.94 2.50 -1.22
C PRO A 56 -15.13 3.47 -1.29
N GLU A 57 -15.41 4.12 -0.17
CA GLU A 57 -16.25 5.32 -0.17
C GLU A 57 -15.57 6.47 -0.92
N LEU A 58 -16.38 7.26 -1.61
CA LEU A 58 -15.91 8.43 -2.36
C LEU A 58 -16.03 9.73 -1.53
N PRO A 59 -15.09 10.65 -1.66
CA PRO A 59 -13.92 10.67 -2.54
C PRO A 59 -12.80 9.77 -2.00
N ALA A 60 -12.13 9.01 -2.88
CA ALA A 60 -11.13 8.03 -2.50
C ALA A 60 -9.73 8.33 -3.09
N ILE A 61 -8.71 7.80 -2.44
CA ILE A 61 -7.31 7.82 -2.89
C ILE A 61 -6.96 6.39 -3.31
N PRO A 62 -6.50 6.14 -4.54
CA PRO A 62 -6.10 4.79 -4.95
C PRO A 62 -4.76 4.36 -4.34
N GLY A 63 -4.35 3.12 -4.65
CA GLY A 63 -3.05 2.56 -4.26
C GLY A 63 -3.12 1.65 -3.05
N ALA A 64 -2.55 0.44 -3.19
CA ALA A 64 -2.62 -0.62 -2.20
C ALA A 64 -1.30 -0.85 -1.45
N GLU A 65 -0.17 -0.36 -1.96
CA GLU A 65 1.15 -0.57 -1.34
C GLU A 65 2.03 0.67 -1.44
N GLY A 66 2.94 0.80 -0.49
CA GLY A 66 3.93 1.87 -0.47
C GLY A 66 5.02 1.61 0.58
N ALA A 67 6.11 2.33 0.43
CA ALA A 67 7.22 2.37 1.37
C ALA A 67 7.55 3.81 1.74
N GLY A 68 8.14 4.01 2.90
CA GLY A 68 8.50 5.33 3.37
C GLY A 68 8.99 5.33 4.80
N VAL A 69 8.81 6.46 5.47
CA VAL A 69 9.31 6.69 6.84
C VAL A 69 8.14 7.03 7.76
N VAL A 70 8.14 6.45 8.94
CA VAL A 70 7.17 6.80 10.00
C VAL A 70 7.41 8.22 10.47
N GLU A 71 6.41 9.10 10.33
CA GLU A 71 6.46 10.49 10.80
C GLU A 71 5.87 10.68 12.19
N ALA A 72 4.84 9.90 12.52
CA ALA A 72 4.19 9.95 13.81
C ALA A 72 3.60 8.57 14.15
N VAL A 73 3.50 8.30 15.44
CA VAL A 73 2.89 7.08 15.99
C VAL A 73 1.76 7.46 16.94
N GLY A 74 0.65 6.78 16.81
CA GLY A 74 -0.47 6.89 17.74
C GLY A 74 -0.21 6.16 19.05
N GLY A 75 -1.06 6.36 20.04
CA GLY A 75 -1.01 5.62 21.28
C GLY A 75 -1.08 4.10 21.03
N ASP A 76 -0.50 3.32 21.93
CA ASP A 76 -0.48 1.84 21.89
C ASP A 76 0.36 1.18 20.79
N VAL A 77 0.94 1.93 19.85
CA VAL A 77 1.91 1.40 18.88
C VAL A 77 3.26 1.22 19.57
N LYS A 78 3.72 -0.03 19.70
CA LYS A 78 4.97 -0.37 20.44
C LYS A 78 6.07 -0.93 19.54
N ASN A 79 5.72 -1.33 18.32
CA ASN A 79 6.60 -2.05 17.40
C ASN A 79 7.15 -1.18 16.26
N LEU A 80 6.76 0.09 16.21
CA LEU A 80 7.21 1.06 15.22
C LEU A 80 7.63 2.36 15.91
N ALA A 81 8.60 3.07 15.35
CA ALA A 81 9.13 4.33 15.87
C ALA A 81 9.23 5.39 14.78
N VAL A 82 9.13 6.67 15.18
CA VAL A 82 9.37 7.81 14.29
C VAL A 82 10.79 7.73 13.70
N GLY A 83 10.90 7.97 12.41
CA GLY A 83 12.13 7.85 11.64
C GLY A 83 12.41 6.45 11.09
N GLN A 84 11.62 5.44 11.47
CA GLN A 84 11.79 4.07 10.99
C GLN A 84 11.34 3.93 9.54
N ARG A 85 12.18 3.28 8.72
CA ARG A 85 11.86 2.89 7.34
C ARG A 85 10.88 1.72 7.35
N VAL A 86 9.84 1.80 6.54
CA VAL A 86 8.74 0.84 6.55
C VAL A 86 8.20 0.58 5.16
N VAL A 87 7.56 -0.57 5.00
CA VAL A 87 6.78 -0.96 3.83
C VAL A 87 5.43 -1.51 4.29
N TYR A 88 4.42 -1.37 3.47
CA TYR A 88 3.11 -1.94 3.74
C TYR A 88 2.39 -2.35 2.46
N ALA A 89 1.46 -3.30 2.61
CA ALA A 89 0.40 -3.57 1.65
C ALA A 89 -0.92 -3.67 2.42
N ALA A 90 -1.96 -2.99 1.94
CA ALA A 90 -3.24 -2.92 2.61
C ALA A 90 -4.40 -3.10 1.65
N THR A 91 -5.45 -3.74 2.14
CA THR A 91 -6.70 -3.91 1.38
C THR A 91 -7.49 -2.61 1.24
N ILE A 92 -7.26 -1.66 2.16
CA ILE A 92 -7.85 -0.31 2.10
C ILE A 92 -6.95 0.57 1.23
N PRO A 93 -7.42 1.09 0.09
CA PRO A 93 -6.64 1.95 -0.77
C PRO A 93 -6.26 3.27 -0.06
N GLY A 94 -5.29 4.00 -0.62
CA GLY A 94 -4.85 5.27 -0.05
C GLY A 94 -3.35 5.52 -0.15
N ALA A 95 -2.61 4.76 -0.99
CA ALA A 95 -1.17 4.95 -1.12
C ALA A 95 -0.77 6.13 -2.01
N TYR A 96 -1.65 6.59 -2.94
CA TYR A 96 -1.31 7.65 -3.89
C TYR A 96 -1.39 9.04 -3.23
N THR A 97 -0.60 9.22 -2.20
CA THR A 97 -0.46 10.47 -1.42
C THR A 97 0.96 10.59 -0.87
N GLU A 98 1.41 11.81 -0.59
CA GLU A 98 2.71 12.03 0.06
C GLU A 98 2.76 11.48 1.48
N ALA A 99 1.62 11.45 2.19
CA ALA A 99 1.54 10.83 3.52
C ALA A 99 0.14 10.28 3.79
N ARG A 100 0.05 9.24 4.63
CA ARG A 100 -1.22 8.65 5.05
C ARG A 100 -1.20 8.19 6.49
N LEU A 101 -2.39 8.05 7.07
CA LEU A 101 -2.62 7.25 8.28
C LEU A 101 -2.91 5.80 7.88
N ILE A 102 -2.36 4.86 8.66
CA ILE A 102 -2.58 3.43 8.45
C ILE A 102 -2.44 2.70 9.80
N GLU A 103 -3.23 1.67 10.00
CA GLU A 103 -3.10 0.82 11.17
C GLU A 103 -1.72 0.13 11.21
N ALA A 104 -1.06 0.21 12.35
CA ALA A 104 0.33 -0.25 12.52
C ALA A 104 0.52 -1.75 12.21
N HIS A 105 -0.55 -2.56 12.30
CA HIS A 105 -0.47 -3.99 12.02
C HIS A 105 -0.31 -4.32 10.52
N HIS A 106 -0.59 -3.37 9.62
CA HIS A 106 -0.31 -3.50 8.19
C HIS A 106 1.13 -3.15 7.81
N VAL A 107 1.89 -2.58 8.75
CA VAL A 107 3.19 -1.96 8.47
C VAL A 107 4.33 -2.85 8.95
N VAL A 108 5.30 -3.05 8.09
CA VAL A 108 6.49 -3.88 8.36
C VAL A 108 7.75 -3.01 8.31
N ALA A 109 8.64 -3.20 9.28
CA ALA A 109 9.94 -2.55 9.27
C ALA A 109 10.74 -2.99 8.03
N LEU A 110 11.28 -2.03 7.30
CA LEU A 110 12.09 -2.30 6.10
C LEU A 110 13.54 -2.57 6.51
N PRO A 111 14.13 -3.72 6.13
CA PRO A 111 15.54 -3.99 6.36
C PRO A 111 16.45 -2.99 5.66
N ASP A 112 17.59 -2.65 6.27
CA ASP A 112 18.54 -1.65 5.74
C ASP A 112 19.07 -1.99 4.33
N ALA A 113 19.18 -3.28 4.02
CA ALA A 113 19.66 -3.76 2.73
C ALA A 113 18.66 -3.61 1.57
N ILE A 114 17.40 -3.25 1.84
CA ILE A 114 16.35 -3.11 0.83
C ILE A 114 16.01 -1.64 0.68
N SER A 115 15.98 -1.16 -0.57
CA SER A 115 15.53 0.20 -0.87
C SER A 115 14.01 0.32 -0.77
N GLU A 116 13.51 1.53 -0.53
CA GLU A 116 12.06 1.80 -0.54
C GLU A 116 11.45 1.56 -1.93
N ASP A 117 12.19 1.84 -2.98
CA ASP A 117 11.75 1.61 -4.37
C ASP A 117 11.56 0.12 -4.64
N ASP A 118 12.55 -0.72 -4.26
CA ASP A 118 12.44 -2.17 -4.41
C ASP A 118 11.30 -2.74 -3.55
N ALA A 119 11.17 -2.24 -2.33
CA ALA A 119 10.10 -2.65 -1.42
C ALA A 119 8.71 -2.30 -1.99
N ALA A 120 8.48 -1.06 -2.40
CA ALA A 120 7.20 -0.62 -2.97
C ALA A 120 6.89 -1.32 -4.29
N ALA A 121 7.91 -1.68 -5.09
CA ALA A 121 7.72 -2.40 -6.35
C ALA A 121 7.37 -3.88 -6.17
N SER A 122 7.76 -4.51 -5.05
CA SER A 122 7.74 -5.98 -4.91
C SER A 122 6.92 -6.52 -3.75
N PHE A 123 6.62 -5.74 -2.73
CA PHE A 123 6.08 -6.25 -1.46
C PHE A 123 4.73 -6.96 -1.62
N LEU A 124 3.72 -6.31 -2.20
CA LEU A 124 2.40 -6.91 -2.42
C LEU A 124 2.49 -8.11 -3.38
N LYS A 125 3.30 -7.99 -4.41
CA LYS A 125 3.52 -9.05 -5.40
C LYS A 125 4.23 -10.26 -4.77
N GLY A 126 5.25 -10.01 -3.95
CA GLY A 126 5.96 -11.03 -3.19
C GLY A 126 5.08 -11.76 -2.17
N MET A 127 4.24 -11.02 -1.44
CA MET A 127 3.23 -11.63 -0.55
C MET A 127 2.25 -12.52 -1.32
N THR A 128 1.82 -12.09 -2.50
CA THR A 128 0.94 -12.87 -3.37
C THR A 128 1.63 -14.16 -3.84
N VAL A 129 2.89 -14.08 -4.27
CA VAL A 129 3.69 -15.24 -4.66
C VAL A 129 3.84 -16.20 -3.48
N GLU A 130 4.27 -15.71 -2.30
CA GLU A 130 4.38 -16.54 -1.09
C GLU A 130 3.09 -17.27 -0.78
N TYR A 131 1.97 -16.54 -0.80
CA TYR A 131 0.66 -17.11 -0.53
C TYR A 131 0.32 -18.25 -1.52
N LEU A 132 0.54 -18.03 -2.81
CA LEU A 132 0.22 -19.01 -3.84
C LEU A 132 1.08 -20.27 -3.73
N ILE A 133 2.42 -20.13 -3.58
CA ILE A 133 3.36 -21.25 -3.64
C ILE A 133 3.64 -21.90 -2.30
N LYS A 134 3.16 -21.34 -1.18
CA LYS A 134 3.35 -21.91 0.16
C LYS A 134 2.04 -22.31 0.83
N ARG A 135 0.96 -21.54 0.62
CA ARG A 135 -0.29 -21.73 1.36
C ARG A 135 -1.40 -22.32 0.48
N CYS A 136 -1.52 -21.90 -0.78
CA CYS A 136 -2.52 -22.45 -1.69
C CYS A 136 -2.05 -23.80 -2.26
N TYR A 137 -0.84 -23.84 -2.81
CA TYR A 137 -0.22 -25.04 -3.37
C TYR A 137 1.28 -25.04 -3.03
N PRO A 138 1.71 -25.74 -1.99
CA PRO A 138 3.12 -25.86 -1.65
C PRO A 138 3.89 -26.57 -2.77
N ILE A 139 4.67 -25.79 -3.53
CA ILE A 139 5.47 -26.33 -4.64
C ILE A 139 6.67 -27.09 -4.06
N SER A 140 6.86 -28.31 -4.58
CA SER A 140 7.97 -29.20 -4.20
C SER A 140 9.05 -29.24 -5.28
N GLU A 141 10.25 -29.72 -4.90
CA GLU A 141 11.35 -29.92 -5.84
C GLU A 141 10.95 -30.87 -6.96
N GLY A 142 11.28 -30.52 -8.21
CA GLY A 142 10.96 -31.29 -9.42
C GLY A 142 9.58 -31.00 -10.03
N GLU A 143 8.72 -30.20 -9.38
CA GLU A 143 7.46 -29.75 -9.96
C GLU A 143 7.66 -28.62 -10.98
N THR A 144 6.77 -28.55 -11.95
CA THR A 144 6.77 -27.48 -12.95
C THR A 144 5.63 -26.49 -12.71
N ALA A 145 5.96 -25.21 -12.61
CA ALA A 145 4.99 -24.13 -12.50
C ALA A 145 4.88 -23.36 -13.82
N LEU A 146 3.65 -23.10 -14.27
CA LEU A 146 3.38 -22.20 -15.39
C LEU A 146 3.05 -20.81 -14.88
N VAL A 147 3.83 -19.81 -15.31
CA VAL A 147 3.61 -18.40 -14.99
C VAL A 147 3.08 -17.69 -16.23
N HIS A 148 1.87 -17.12 -16.13
CA HIS A 148 1.26 -16.33 -17.18
C HIS A 148 1.68 -14.87 -17.09
N ALA A 149 1.87 -14.23 -18.26
CA ALA A 149 2.19 -12.80 -18.37
C ALA A 149 3.46 -12.38 -17.60
N ALA A 150 4.47 -13.24 -17.60
CA ALA A 150 5.79 -12.96 -17.03
C ALA A 150 6.62 -12.05 -17.95
#